data_fc2dd02f60d855804b33e11e1d0dbf14
#
_entry.id   fc2dd02f60d855804b33e11e1d0dbf14
#
_cell.length_a   1.000
_cell.length_b   1.000
_cell.length_c   1.000
_cell.angle_alpha   90.00
_cell.angle_beta   90.00
_cell.angle_gamma   90.00
#
_symmetry.space_group_name_H-M   'P 1'
#
loop_
_entity.id
_entity.type
_entity.pdbx_description
1 polymer ?
#
loop_
_entity_poly.entity_id
_entity_poly.type
_entity_poly.pdbx_seq_one_letter_code
_entity_poly.pdbx_strand_id
1 'polypeptide(L)'
;SMELVLVHITDIHLENDTDYNILEGRSEYIANAINKHIIDETNTLLILCITGDIAYSGKEEQYLFASIFISDIIAGIKKRYNDLFIQIVTVPGNHDCDFDREDSVIRESVLRDSNLDMLNGSIIKTCTTAEENYFNFVKDWDESIAPLVSASAESIFAINGLRYKGVSLKFHCLNTAWCSSKNEKPKEMRIAIPEQEDKIENDIVITLMHHDESWMTWDSVEEWKKYYKYYSDIVLV
;
A
#
# COMPACT_ATOMS: atom_id res chain seq x y z
N SER A 1 1.70 26.46 12.47
CA SER A 1 0.79 25.31 12.24
C SER A 1 1.55 24.23 11.51
N MET A 2 1.32 22.97 11.86
CA MET A 2 1.90 21.86 11.16
C MET A 2 1.17 21.63 9.84
N GLU A 3 1.91 21.27 8.81
CA GLU A 3 1.41 20.95 7.49
C GLU A 3 1.54 19.43 7.23
N LEU A 4 0.49 18.80 6.71
CA LEU A 4 0.49 17.42 6.25
C LEU A 4 0.46 17.41 4.72
N VAL A 5 1.50 16.87 4.12
CA VAL A 5 1.60 16.70 2.66
C VAL A 5 1.45 15.21 2.35
N LEU A 6 0.38 14.86 1.65
CA LEU A 6 0.15 13.50 1.15
C LEU A 6 0.53 13.43 -0.32
N VAL A 7 1.41 12.51 -0.66
CA VAL A 7 1.78 12.20 -2.04
C VAL A 7 1.25 10.81 -2.36
N HIS A 8 0.33 10.73 -3.29
CA HIS A 8 -0.29 9.47 -3.70
C HIS A 8 0.34 8.98 -5.01
N ILE A 9 0.88 7.77 -4.98
CA ILE A 9 1.47 7.07 -6.11
C ILE A 9 0.78 5.71 -6.24
N THR A 10 0.38 5.34 -7.44
CA THR A 10 -0.23 4.05 -7.75
C THR A 10 0.19 3.58 -9.14
N ASP A 11 0.05 2.29 -9.42
CA ASP A 11 0.19 1.70 -10.76
C ASP A 11 1.53 2.01 -11.44
N ILE A 12 2.63 1.78 -10.74
CA ILE A 12 3.99 2.01 -11.27
C ILE A 12 4.33 0.95 -12.32
N HIS A 13 3.91 -0.31 -12.12
CA HIS A 13 4.05 -1.45 -13.03
C HIS A 13 5.47 -1.66 -13.55
N LEU A 14 6.46 -1.68 -12.68
CA LEU A 14 7.84 -1.94 -13.05
C LEU A 14 8.06 -3.40 -13.43
N GLU A 15 8.49 -3.63 -14.68
CA GLU A 15 8.74 -4.96 -15.21
C GLU A 15 10.24 -5.23 -15.43
N ASN A 16 10.96 -4.28 -16.01
CA ASN A 16 12.32 -4.48 -16.48
C ASN A 16 13.14 -3.17 -16.53
N ASP A 17 14.40 -3.27 -16.94
CA ASP A 17 15.33 -2.14 -17.06
C ASP A 17 14.82 -1.01 -17.96
N THR A 18 14.03 -1.33 -18.99
CA THR A 18 13.50 -0.32 -19.92
C THR A 18 12.47 0.55 -19.23
N ASP A 19 11.59 -0.05 -18.42
CA ASP A 19 10.60 0.70 -17.64
C ASP A 19 11.30 1.57 -16.59
N TYR A 20 12.31 1.02 -15.91
CA TYR A 20 13.12 1.77 -14.97
C TYR A 20 13.80 2.97 -15.65
N ASN A 21 14.41 2.80 -16.83
CA ASN A 21 15.07 3.89 -17.56
C ASN A 21 14.09 5.00 -17.95
N ILE A 22 12.84 4.67 -18.25
CA ILE A 22 11.78 5.65 -18.51
C ILE A 22 11.46 6.43 -17.22
N LEU A 23 11.45 5.78 -16.07
CA LEU A 23 11.10 6.37 -14.78
C LEU A 23 12.28 7.11 -14.12
N GLU A 24 13.53 6.74 -14.43
CA GLU A 24 14.72 7.34 -13.82
C GLU A 24 14.73 8.86 -13.94
N GLY A 25 14.46 9.39 -15.13
CA GLY A 25 14.35 10.84 -15.33
C GLY A 25 13.12 11.48 -14.69
N ARG A 26 12.11 10.69 -14.28
CA ARG A 26 10.87 11.19 -13.68
C ARG A 26 10.95 11.35 -12.17
N SER A 27 11.82 10.61 -11.49
CA SER A 27 12.02 10.73 -10.04
C SER A 27 12.39 12.17 -9.64
N GLU A 28 13.24 12.84 -10.41
CA GLU A 28 13.61 14.23 -10.17
C GLU A 28 12.43 15.18 -10.38
N TYR A 29 11.61 14.97 -11.42
CA TYR A 29 10.41 15.79 -11.65
C TYR A 29 9.39 15.62 -10.52
N ILE A 30 9.19 14.41 -10.04
CA ILE A 30 8.31 14.13 -8.91
C ILE A 30 8.83 14.80 -7.65
N ALA A 31 10.10 14.64 -7.31
CA ALA A 31 10.72 15.29 -6.18
C ALA A 31 10.61 16.82 -6.25
N ASN A 32 10.85 17.41 -7.42
CA ASN A 32 10.71 18.85 -7.64
C ASN A 32 9.25 19.31 -7.52
N ALA A 33 8.28 18.54 -7.99
CA ALA A 33 6.86 18.83 -7.80
C ALA A 33 6.48 18.84 -6.31
N ILE A 34 6.90 17.82 -5.57
CA ILE A 34 6.68 17.71 -4.12
C ILE A 34 7.31 18.90 -3.39
N ASN A 35 8.56 19.24 -3.73
CA ASN A 35 9.32 20.32 -3.09
C ASN A 35 8.65 21.69 -3.21
N LYS A 36 7.80 21.92 -4.22
CA LYS A 36 7.03 23.17 -4.38
C LYS A 36 5.95 23.35 -3.33
N HIS A 37 5.50 22.26 -2.72
CA HIS A 37 4.44 22.26 -1.72
C HIS A 37 4.96 22.29 -0.28
N ILE A 38 6.27 22.21 -0.08
CA ILE A 38 6.89 22.26 1.26
C ILE A 38 7.26 23.72 1.54
N ILE A 39 6.60 24.30 2.53
CA ILE A 39 6.84 25.70 2.95
C ILE A 39 7.87 25.75 4.07
N ASP A 40 7.74 24.88 5.05
CA ASP A 40 8.60 24.82 6.23
C ASP A 40 8.90 23.35 6.56
N GLU A 41 10.11 22.89 6.26
CA GLU A 41 10.51 21.50 6.48
C GLU A 41 10.40 21.05 7.94
N THR A 42 10.59 21.97 8.88
CA THR A 42 10.54 21.63 10.30
C THR A 42 9.11 21.41 10.79
N ASN A 43 8.12 21.99 10.12
CA ASN A 43 6.71 21.88 10.47
C ASN A 43 5.88 21.11 9.42
N THR A 44 6.53 20.44 8.49
CA THR A 44 5.88 19.60 7.49
C THR A 44 6.12 18.12 7.79
N LEU A 45 5.05 17.33 7.72
CA LEU A 45 5.07 15.88 7.67
C LEU A 45 4.71 15.44 6.26
N LEU A 46 5.64 14.76 5.57
CA LEU A 46 5.42 14.21 4.25
C LEU A 46 5.10 12.71 4.34
N ILE A 47 3.99 12.29 3.75
CA ILE A 47 3.63 10.88 3.63
C ILE A 47 3.59 10.49 2.15
N LEU A 48 4.43 9.52 1.76
CA LEU A 48 4.34 8.84 0.47
C LEU A 48 3.38 7.66 0.62
N CYS A 49 2.21 7.77 0.01
CA CYS A 49 1.19 6.75 0.01
C CYS A 49 1.24 5.99 -1.33
N ILE A 50 1.57 4.68 -1.29
CA ILE A 50 1.68 3.84 -2.47
C ILE A 50 0.59 2.78 -2.42
N THR A 51 -0.40 2.90 -3.32
CA THR A 51 -1.60 2.06 -3.29
C THR A 51 -1.55 0.90 -4.29
N GLY A 52 -0.42 0.21 -4.35
CA GLY A 52 -0.28 -1.06 -5.06
C GLY A 52 0.18 -0.95 -6.52
N ASP A 53 0.30 -2.12 -7.14
CA ASP A 53 0.80 -2.32 -8.50
C ASP A 53 2.19 -1.68 -8.71
N ILE A 54 3.07 -1.89 -7.74
CA ILE A 54 4.47 -1.45 -7.80
C ILE A 54 5.22 -2.27 -8.84
N ALA A 55 5.16 -3.59 -8.74
CA ALA A 55 5.68 -4.53 -9.71
C ALA A 55 4.66 -4.77 -10.84
N TYR A 56 5.11 -5.35 -11.94
CA TYR A 56 4.24 -5.78 -13.04
C TYR A 56 3.65 -7.19 -12.84
N SER A 57 4.40 -8.08 -12.19
CA SER A 57 4.02 -9.48 -11.97
C SER A 57 4.54 -10.07 -10.64
N GLY A 58 4.81 -9.23 -9.66
CA GLY A 58 5.21 -9.64 -8.31
C GLY A 58 6.58 -10.34 -8.22
N LYS A 59 7.45 -10.16 -9.20
CA LYS A 59 8.79 -10.79 -9.21
C LYS A 59 9.79 -9.99 -8.37
N GLU A 60 10.69 -10.69 -7.69
CA GLU A 60 11.70 -10.10 -6.81
C GLU A 60 12.54 -9.02 -7.51
N GLU A 61 13.01 -9.28 -8.72
CA GLU A 61 13.82 -8.35 -9.50
C GLU A 61 13.11 -7.03 -9.83
N GLN A 62 11.79 -7.04 -9.93
CA GLN A 62 11.00 -5.84 -10.22
C GLN A 62 11.01 -4.88 -9.03
N TYR A 63 11.07 -5.39 -7.81
CA TYR A 63 11.16 -4.58 -6.58
C TYR A 63 12.53 -3.92 -6.39
N LEU A 64 13.60 -4.44 -7.00
CA LEU A 64 14.90 -3.77 -7.00
C LEU A 64 14.81 -2.42 -7.71
N PHE A 65 14.16 -2.38 -8.87
CA PHE A 65 13.93 -1.13 -9.61
C PHE A 65 12.99 -0.18 -8.86
N ALA A 66 11.96 -0.72 -8.22
CA ALA A 66 11.05 0.07 -7.39
C ALA A 66 11.79 0.73 -6.22
N SER A 67 12.67 0.01 -5.55
CA SER A 67 13.48 0.54 -4.44
C SER A 67 14.34 1.71 -4.90
N ILE A 68 15.00 1.59 -6.06
CA ILE A 68 15.84 2.66 -6.62
C ILE A 68 14.97 3.88 -6.96
N PHE A 69 13.86 3.67 -7.67
CA PHE A 69 12.97 4.75 -8.08
C PHE A 69 12.44 5.58 -6.90
N ILE A 70 11.96 4.91 -5.85
CA ILE A 70 11.43 5.59 -4.68
C ILE A 70 12.54 6.22 -3.85
N SER A 71 13.72 5.56 -3.76
CA SER A 71 14.90 6.14 -3.11
C SER A 71 15.38 7.41 -3.79
N ASP A 72 15.33 7.45 -5.13
CA ASP A 72 15.71 8.64 -5.91
C ASP A 72 14.74 9.81 -5.68
N ILE A 73 13.43 9.52 -5.55
CA ILE A 73 12.44 10.53 -5.17
C ILE A 73 12.77 11.10 -3.80
N ILE A 74 13.01 10.24 -2.80
CA ILE A 74 13.35 10.65 -1.44
C ILE A 74 14.65 11.46 -1.43
N ALA A 75 15.68 11.01 -2.14
CA ALA A 75 16.95 11.71 -2.25
C ALA A 75 16.78 13.09 -2.87
N GLY A 76 15.97 13.22 -3.93
CA GLY A 76 15.64 14.50 -4.56
C GLY A 76 14.91 15.47 -3.63
N ILE A 77 14.04 14.96 -2.77
CA ILE A 77 13.37 15.75 -1.73
C ILE A 77 14.39 16.20 -0.67
N LYS A 78 15.16 15.24 -0.14
CA LYS A 78 16.16 15.47 0.92
C LYS A 78 17.30 16.37 0.49
N LYS A 79 17.63 16.44 -0.78
CA LYS A 79 18.63 17.38 -1.31
C LYS A 79 18.27 18.83 -1.04
N ARG A 80 16.97 19.14 -0.99
CA ARG A 80 16.47 20.49 -0.71
C ARG A 80 16.05 20.69 0.75
N TYR A 81 15.45 19.67 1.34
CA TYR A 81 14.89 19.67 2.69
C TYR A 81 15.45 18.47 3.48
N ASN A 82 16.67 18.63 3.99
CA ASN A 82 17.43 17.55 4.62
C ASN A 82 16.75 17.01 5.89
N ASP A 83 16.13 17.90 6.66
CA ASP A 83 15.52 17.57 7.95
C ASP A 83 14.01 17.26 7.85
N LEU A 84 13.45 17.23 6.63
CA LEU A 84 12.06 16.90 6.42
C LEU A 84 11.75 15.48 6.92
N PHE A 85 10.71 15.34 7.74
CA PHE A 85 10.25 14.02 8.15
C PHE A 85 9.39 13.41 7.05
N ILE A 86 9.84 12.24 6.54
CA ILE A 86 9.18 11.49 5.47
C ILE A 86 8.77 10.13 6.01
N GLN A 87 7.51 9.76 5.78
CA GLN A 87 6.97 8.43 6.06
C GLN A 87 6.46 7.81 4.78
N ILE A 88 6.67 6.51 4.60
CA ILE A 88 6.11 5.74 3.49
C ILE A 88 5.04 4.80 4.04
N VAL A 89 3.90 4.75 3.35
CA VAL A 89 2.80 3.83 3.64
C VAL A 89 2.38 3.15 2.35
N THR A 90 2.29 1.82 2.34
CA THR A 90 1.98 1.08 1.13
C THR A 90 1.02 -0.08 1.38
N VAL A 91 0.25 -0.43 0.35
CA VAL A 91 -0.55 -1.65 0.25
C VAL A 91 -0.25 -2.34 -1.08
N PRO A 92 -0.39 -3.67 -1.20
CA PRO A 92 -0.18 -4.36 -2.46
C PRO A 92 -1.38 -4.21 -3.41
N GLY A 93 -1.09 -4.31 -4.72
CA GLY A 93 -2.09 -4.49 -5.77
C GLY A 93 -2.04 -5.89 -6.38
N ASN A 94 -2.90 -6.16 -7.37
CA ASN A 94 -2.97 -7.47 -8.00
C ASN A 94 -1.71 -7.80 -8.81
N HIS A 95 -1.04 -6.82 -9.39
CA HIS A 95 0.24 -7.00 -10.07
C HIS A 95 1.43 -7.22 -9.10
N ASP A 96 1.25 -6.99 -7.81
CA ASP A 96 2.22 -7.35 -6.78
C ASP A 96 2.13 -8.84 -6.38
N CYS A 97 1.21 -9.60 -6.98
CA CYS A 97 1.07 -11.03 -6.80
C CYS A 97 1.90 -11.81 -7.84
N ASP A 98 2.75 -12.72 -7.38
CA ASP A 98 3.43 -13.69 -8.24
C ASP A 98 2.55 -14.94 -8.43
N PHE A 99 1.80 -14.97 -9.53
CA PHE A 99 0.91 -16.10 -9.88
C PHE A 99 1.62 -17.27 -10.53
N ASP A 100 2.93 -17.17 -10.80
CA ASP A 100 3.71 -18.26 -11.42
C ASP A 100 4.41 -19.15 -10.38
N ARG A 101 4.16 -18.92 -9.09
CA ARG A 101 4.68 -19.76 -8.00
C ARG A 101 4.15 -21.19 -8.08
N GLU A 102 4.93 -22.15 -7.61
CA GLU A 102 4.54 -23.56 -7.58
C GLU A 102 3.27 -23.82 -6.73
N ASP A 103 3.06 -23.03 -5.70
CA ASP A 103 1.89 -23.12 -4.79
C ASP A 103 0.64 -22.37 -5.32
N SER A 104 0.70 -21.73 -6.47
CA SER A 104 -0.42 -20.97 -7.05
C SER A 104 -1.67 -21.84 -7.27
N VAL A 105 -1.51 -23.11 -7.65
CA VAL A 105 -2.62 -24.05 -7.85
C VAL A 105 -3.37 -24.33 -6.55
N ILE A 106 -2.64 -24.43 -5.42
CA ILE A 106 -3.23 -24.62 -4.09
C ILE A 106 -4.01 -23.36 -3.71
N ARG A 107 -3.44 -22.21 -3.90
CA ARG A 107 -4.06 -20.90 -3.64
C ARG A 107 -5.36 -20.74 -4.44
N GLU A 108 -5.35 -21.01 -5.74
CA GLU A 108 -6.54 -20.93 -6.60
C GLU A 108 -7.65 -21.89 -6.15
N SER A 109 -7.28 -23.11 -5.72
CA SER A 109 -8.23 -24.06 -5.18
C SER A 109 -8.86 -23.57 -3.89
N VAL A 110 -8.07 -23.01 -2.98
CA VAL A 110 -8.56 -22.42 -1.72
C VAL A 110 -9.51 -21.25 -2.00
N LEU A 111 -9.16 -20.34 -2.90
CA LEU A 111 -10.02 -19.21 -3.26
C LEU A 111 -11.34 -19.62 -3.88
N ARG A 112 -11.34 -20.73 -4.66
CA ARG A 112 -12.54 -21.26 -5.33
C ARG A 112 -13.49 -21.96 -4.37
N ASP A 113 -12.92 -22.79 -3.49
CA ASP A 113 -13.69 -23.77 -2.71
C ASP A 113 -13.94 -23.32 -1.27
N SER A 114 -13.26 -22.27 -0.81
CA SER A 114 -13.40 -21.80 0.56
C SER A 114 -14.66 -20.98 0.77
N ASN A 115 -15.39 -21.30 1.85
CA ASN A 115 -16.35 -20.35 2.40
C ASN A 115 -15.55 -19.23 3.08
N LEU A 116 -15.36 -18.13 2.33
CA LEU A 116 -14.54 -17.00 2.75
C LEU A 116 -15.17 -16.17 3.90
N ASP A 117 -16.39 -16.51 4.32
CA ASP A 117 -17.00 -16.00 5.54
C ASP A 117 -16.32 -16.56 6.80
N MET A 118 -15.52 -17.62 6.65
CA MET A 118 -14.72 -18.22 7.71
C MET A 118 -13.22 -18.08 7.49
N LEU A 119 -12.76 -16.85 7.24
CA LEU A 119 -11.34 -16.57 7.11
C LEU A 119 -10.60 -17.00 8.39
N ASN A 120 -9.61 -17.86 8.22
CA ASN A 120 -8.70 -18.27 9.29
C ASN A 120 -7.24 -18.05 8.86
N GLY A 121 -6.33 -18.11 9.82
CA GLY A 121 -4.91 -17.83 9.56
C GLY A 121 -4.27 -18.70 8.48
N SER A 122 -4.72 -19.96 8.31
CA SER A 122 -4.21 -20.85 7.26
C SER A 122 -4.66 -20.43 5.87
N ILE A 123 -5.92 -20.02 5.73
CA ILE A 123 -6.47 -19.51 4.45
C ILE A 123 -5.76 -18.21 4.08
N ILE A 124 -5.66 -17.28 5.01
CA ILE A 124 -4.97 -16.00 4.81
C ILE A 124 -3.52 -16.24 4.37
N LYS A 125 -2.79 -17.08 5.11
CA LYS A 125 -1.40 -17.40 4.78
C LYS A 125 -1.27 -18.02 3.39
N THR A 126 -2.15 -18.95 3.02
CA THR A 126 -2.14 -19.57 1.69
C THR A 126 -2.42 -18.53 0.61
N CYS A 127 -3.37 -17.63 0.82
CA CYS A 127 -3.73 -16.62 -0.18
C CYS A 127 -2.65 -15.56 -0.34
N THR A 128 -1.98 -15.16 0.74
CA THR A 128 -0.95 -14.11 0.72
C THR A 128 0.43 -14.60 0.29
N THR A 129 0.63 -15.90 0.05
CA THR A 129 1.90 -16.42 -0.51
C THR A 129 2.24 -15.79 -1.86
N ALA A 130 1.24 -15.46 -2.68
CA ALA A 130 1.47 -14.78 -3.95
C ALA A 130 2.11 -13.40 -3.79
N GLU A 131 1.97 -12.76 -2.63
CA GLU A 131 2.48 -11.43 -2.30
C GLU A 131 3.81 -11.48 -1.52
N GLU A 132 4.45 -12.64 -1.39
CA GLU A 132 5.65 -12.81 -0.55
C GLU A 132 6.78 -11.86 -0.95
N ASN A 133 7.04 -11.69 -2.25
CA ASN A 133 8.09 -10.78 -2.74
C ASN A 133 7.78 -9.32 -2.40
N TYR A 134 6.50 -8.92 -2.47
CA TYR A 134 6.07 -7.60 -2.03
C TYR A 134 6.36 -7.39 -0.54
N PHE A 135 6.01 -8.33 0.32
CA PHE A 135 6.23 -8.20 1.76
C PHE A 135 7.72 -8.24 2.14
N ASN A 136 8.53 -9.02 1.42
CA ASN A 136 9.98 -9.00 1.58
C ASN A 136 10.55 -7.64 1.21
N PHE A 137 10.14 -7.07 0.07
CA PHE A 137 10.51 -5.72 -0.35
C PHE A 137 10.17 -4.67 0.70
N VAL A 138 8.96 -4.71 1.24
CA VAL A 138 8.51 -3.79 2.28
C VAL A 138 9.36 -3.91 3.54
N LYS A 139 9.65 -5.14 3.98
CA LYS A 139 10.47 -5.42 5.16
C LYS A 139 11.90 -4.90 4.99
N ASP A 140 12.53 -5.17 3.85
CA ASP A 140 13.89 -4.75 3.58
C ASP A 140 14.00 -3.22 3.53
N TRP A 141 12.95 -2.57 3.11
CA TRP A 141 12.88 -1.12 3.04
C TRP A 141 12.72 -0.45 4.40
N ASP A 142 11.92 -1.05 5.28
CA ASP A 142 11.71 -0.58 6.65
C ASP A 142 13.03 -0.52 7.44
N GLU A 143 13.93 -1.46 7.18
CA GLU A 143 15.24 -1.53 7.83
C GLU A 143 16.27 -0.51 7.32
N SER A 144 16.12 0.05 6.11
CA SER A 144 17.21 0.73 5.42
C SER A 144 17.02 2.21 5.06
N ILE A 145 15.81 2.72 4.86
CA ILE A 145 15.60 4.03 4.22
C ILE A 145 14.73 5.00 5.01
N ALA A 146 13.58 4.58 5.46
CA ALA A 146 12.63 5.37 6.25
C ALA A 146 11.69 4.43 6.99
N PRO A 147 11.13 4.81 8.15
CA PRO A 147 10.10 4.00 8.77
C PRO A 147 8.97 3.74 7.79
N LEU A 148 8.74 2.49 7.45
CA LEU A 148 7.70 2.05 6.55
C LEU A 148 6.53 1.51 7.36
N VAL A 149 5.35 2.04 7.11
CA VAL A 149 4.09 1.56 7.68
C VAL A 149 3.36 0.77 6.60
N SER A 150 3.10 -0.50 6.84
CA SER A 150 2.50 -1.39 5.85
C SER A 150 1.64 -2.48 6.47
N ALA A 151 0.86 -3.15 5.63
CA ALA A 151 0.25 -4.43 6.01
C ALA A 151 1.32 -5.51 6.17
N SER A 152 1.15 -6.42 7.13
CA SER A 152 2.05 -7.56 7.29
C SER A 152 1.68 -8.71 6.36
N ALA A 153 2.67 -9.58 6.07
CA ALA A 153 2.51 -10.77 5.20
C ALA A 153 1.47 -11.79 5.68
N GLU A 154 1.05 -11.72 6.92
CA GLU A 154 0.08 -12.65 7.51
C GLU A 154 -1.29 -12.00 7.76
N SER A 155 -1.46 -10.77 7.29
CA SER A 155 -2.65 -9.96 7.53
C SER A 155 -3.17 -9.35 6.24
N ILE A 156 -4.47 -9.44 6.02
CA ILE A 156 -5.16 -8.79 4.90
C ILE A 156 -5.56 -7.35 5.22
N PHE A 157 -5.19 -6.88 6.40
CA PHE A 157 -5.19 -5.46 6.76
C PHE A 157 -4.20 -5.19 7.90
N ALA A 158 -3.79 -3.94 8.05
CA ALA A 158 -3.03 -3.46 9.19
C ALA A 158 -3.50 -2.06 9.59
N ILE A 159 -3.46 -1.79 10.89
CA ILE A 159 -3.66 -0.45 11.44
C ILE A 159 -2.34 0.00 12.05
N ASN A 160 -1.80 1.09 11.54
CA ASN A 160 -0.54 1.65 11.98
C ASN A 160 -0.73 3.08 12.45
N GLY A 161 -0.13 3.41 13.59
CA GLY A 161 -0.20 4.74 14.18
C GLY A 161 1.09 5.53 14.02
N LEU A 162 0.97 6.81 13.73
CA LEU A 162 2.07 7.76 13.69
C LEU A 162 1.70 9.00 14.50
N ARG A 163 2.58 9.39 15.42
CA ARG A 163 2.48 10.68 16.11
C ARG A 163 3.65 11.57 15.74
N TYR A 164 3.35 12.76 15.26
CA TYR A 164 4.36 13.74 14.90
C TYR A 164 3.91 15.14 15.33
N LYS A 165 4.69 15.79 16.18
CA LYS A 165 4.47 17.18 16.64
C LYS A 165 3.02 17.48 17.08
N GLY A 166 2.41 16.55 17.83
CA GLY A 166 1.05 16.70 18.36
C GLY A 166 -0.07 16.31 17.40
N VAL A 167 0.24 15.92 16.17
CA VAL A 167 -0.72 15.30 15.25
C VAL A 167 -0.67 13.80 15.39
N SER A 168 -1.83 13.17 15.45
CA SER A 168 -1.99 11.72 15.50
C SER A 168 -2.64 11.25 14.22
N LEU A 169 -1.93 10.38 13.49
CA LEU A 169 -2.39 9.75 12.26
C LEU A 169 -2.59 8.25 12.49
N LYS A 170 -3.64 7.68 11.91
CA LYS A 170 -3.81 6.24 11.77
C LYS A 170 -3.92 5.88 10.30
N PHE A 171 -3.12 4.90 9.89
CA PHE A 171 -3.16 4.35 8.54
C PHE A 171 -3.87 3.01 8.60
N HIS A 172 -5.01 2.90 7.94
CA HIS A 172 -5.72 1.67 7.72
C HIS A 172 -5.32 1.12 6.35
N CYS A 173 -4.44 0.14 6.36
CA CYS A 173 -3.90 -0.48 5.16
C CYS A 173 -4.69 -1.75 4.83
N LEU A 174 -5.54 -1.68 3.80
CA LEU A 174 -6.37 -2.79 3.37
C LEU A 174 -5.68 -3.52 2.21
N ASN A 175 -5.32 -4.78 2.43
CA ASN A 175 -4.84 -5.63 1.35
C ASN A 175 -6.03 -6.20 0.58
N THR A 176 -6.39 -5.57 -0.54
CA THR A 176 -7.45 -6.07 -1.42
C THR A 176 -6.95 -7.10 -2.43
N ALA A 177 -5.63 -7.24 -2.61
CA ALA A 177 -5.01 -8.16 -3.55
C ALA A 177 -4.96 -9.62 -3.05
N TRP A 178 -5.25 -9.89 -1.78
CA TRP A 178 -5.17 -11.23 -1.20
C TRP A 178 -5.99 -12.30 -1.93
N CYS A 179 -7.10 -11.91 -2.54
CA CYS A 179 -7.98 -12.80 -3.32
C CYS A 179 -7.88 -12.57 -4.84
N SER A 180 -6.87 -11.83 -5.31
CA SER A 180 -6.65 -11.58 -6.73
C SER A 180 -6.31 -12.85 -7.51
N SER A 181 -6.61 -12.85 -8.81
CA SER A 181 -6.26 -13.91 -9.76
C SER A 181 -5.81 -13.31 -11.10
N LYS A 182 -5.11 -14.11 -11.94
CA LYS A 182 -4.70 -13.67 -13.29
C LYS A 182 -5.86 -13.16 -14.17
N ASN A 183 -7.08 -13.66 -13.93
CA ASN A 183 -8.26 -13.38 -14.74
C ASN A 183 -9.41 -12.83 -13.89
N GLU A 184 -9.08 -12.01 -12.92
CA GLU A 184 -10.09 -11.41 -12.04
C GLU A 184 -11.07 -10.51 -12.81
N LYS A 185 -12.29 -10.46 -12.31
CA LYS A 185 -13.37 -9.68 -12.89
C LYS A 185 -13.95 -8.72 -11.86
N PRO A 186 -14.53 -7.60 -12.31
CA PRO A 186 -15.29 -6.73 -11.42
C PRO A 186 -16.33 -7.52 -10.61
N LYS A 187 -16.49 -7.15 -9.34
CA LYS A 187 -17.42 -7.77 -8.38
C LYS A 187 -17.00 -9.14 -7.81
N GLU A 188 -15.73 -9.49 -7.96
CA GLU A 188 -15.19 -10.76 -7.39
C GLU A 188 -14.30 -10.53 -6.16
N MET A 189 -13.82 -9.30 -5.93
CA MET A 189 -12.91 -9.00 -4.84
C MET A 189 -13.64 -8.94 -3.49
N ARG A 190 -13.00 -9.51 -2.47
CA ARG A 190 -13.50 -9.48 -1.09
C ARG A 190 -12.61 -8.61 -0.23
N ILE A 191 -13.23 -7.77 0.56
CA ILE A 191 -12.53 -6.95 1.53
C ILE A 191 -12.67 -7.57 2.91
N ALA A 192 -11.58 -7.63 3.65
CA ALA A 192 -11.64 -7.92 5.07
C ALA A 192 -11.50 -6.60 5.82
N ILE A 193 -12.54 -6.28 6.55
CA ILE A 193 -12.56 -5.11 7.41
C ILE A 193 -12.28 -5.58 8.83
N PRO A 194 -11.31 -4.97 9.53
CA PRO A 194 -11.00 -5.34 10.89
C PRO A 194 -12.16 -5.07 11.83
N GLU A 195 -12.26 -5.86 12.90
CA GLU A 195 -12.99 -5.44 14.08
C GLU A 195 -12.39 -4.15 14.60
N GLN A 196 -13.22 -3.18 14.91
CA GLN A 196 -12.76 -1.82 15.10
C GLN A 196 -12.86 -1.42 16.54
N GLU A 197 -11.78 -0.81 17.01
CA GLU A 197 -11.81 0.03 18.20
C GLU A 197 -12.53 1.35 17.86
N ASP A 198 -13.15 1.97 18.84
CA ASP A 198 -13.80 3.27 18.66
C ASP A 198 -12.81 4.30 18.09
N LYS A 199 -13.27 5.07 17.12
CA LYS A 199 -12.48 6.17 16.56
C LYS A 199 -12.14 7.17 17.68
N ILE A 200 -10.85 7.41 17.89
CA ILE A 200 -10.40 8.46 18.82
C ILE A 200 -10.61 9.80 18.13
N GLU A 201 -11.35 10.70 18.72
CA GLU A 201 -11.79 11.99 18.15
C GLU A 201 -10.66 12.85 17.55
N ASN A 202 -9.42 12.66 18.00
CA ASN A 202 -8.29 13.49 17.57
C ASN A 202 -7.36 12.78 16.55
N ASP A 203 -7.70 11.57 16.12
CA ASP A 203 -6.92 10.86 15.10
C ASP A 203 -7.41 11.22 13.70
N ILE A 204 -6.48 11.52 12.80
CA ILE A 204 -6.75 11.57 11.37
C ILE A 204 -6.54 10.17 10.81
N VAL A 205 -7.59 9.57 10.27
CA VAL A 205 -7.57 8.22 9.71
C VAL A 205 -7.46 8.28 8.20
N ILE A 206 -6.38 7.71 7.69
CA ILE A 206 -6.09 7.60 6.24
C ILE A 206 -6.17 6.13 5.88
N THR A 207 -7.09 5.79 4.98
CA THR A 207 -7.27 4.41 4.49
C THR A 207 -6.65 4.28 3.11
N LEU A 208 -5.83 3.23 2.94
CA LEU A 208 -5.22 2.86 1.67
C LEU A 208 -5.75 1.51 1.22
N MET A 209 -6.09 1.41 -0.06
CA MET A 209 -6.41 0.15 -0.73
C MET A 209 -6.11 0.28 -2.22
N HIS A 210 -5.98 -0.83 -2.94
CA HIS A 210 -5.72 -0.81 -4.37
C HIS A 210 -7.00 -0.91 -5.20
N HIS A 211 -7.86 -1.89 -4.92
CA HIS A 211 -9.10 -2.06 -5.66
C HIS A 211 -10.23 -1.19 -5.09
N ASP A 212 -10.89 -0.46 -5.95
CA ASP A 212 -12.06 0.32 -5.58
C ASP A 212 -13.34 -0.53 -5.41
N GLU A 213 -14.44 0.11 -5.03
CA GLU A 213 -15.71 -0.58 -4.79
C GLU A 213 -16.32 -1.22 -6.05
N SER A 214 -15.87 -0.85 -7.26
CA SER A 214 -16.35 -1.45 -8.51
C SER A 214 -15.86 -2.90 -8.66
N TRP A 215 -14.74 -3.24 -8.04
CA TRP A 215 -14.16 -4.58 -8.02
C TRP A 215 -14.72 -5.48 -6.91
N MET A 216 -15.32 -4.91 -5.88
CA MET A 216 -15.80 -5.62 -4.70
C MET A 216 -17.12 -6.35 -4.96
N THR A 217 -17.30 -7.49 -4.26
CA THR A 217 -18.62 -8.15 -4.14
C THR A 217 -19.63 -7.22 -3.47
N TRP A 218 -20.92 -7.49 -3.63
CA TRP A 218 -21.99 -6.69 -3.01
C TRP A 218 -21.86 -6.60 -1.50
N ASP A 219 -21.59 -7.72 -0.84
CA ASP A 219 -21.45 -7.76 0.63
C ASP A 219 -20.23 -6.94 1.08
N SER A 220 -19.10 -7.04 0.37
CA SER A 220 -17.91 -6.25 0.64
C SER A 220 -18.15 -4.75 0.44
N VAL A 221 -18.92 -4.34 -0.57
CA VAL A 221 -19.28 -2.93 -0.78
C VAL A 221 -20.11 -2.39 0.38
N GLU A 222 -21.09 -3.16 0.88
CA GLU A 222 -21.92 -2.73 2.00
C GLU A 222 -21.11 -2.60 3.30
N GLU A 223 -20.21 -3.52 3.58
CA GLU A 223 -19.29 -3.44 4.71
C GLU A 223 -18.33 -2.27 4.57
N TRP A 224 -17.75 -2.08 3.38
CA TRP A 224 -16.87 -0.98 3.05
C TRP A 224 -17.54 0.37 3.29
N LYS A 225 -18.78 0.56 2.79
CA LYS A 225 -19.54 1.80 2.96
C LYS A 225 -19.84 2.14 4.41
N LYS A 226 -20.15 1.13 5.22
CA LYS A 226 -20.33 1.32 6.66
C LYS A 226 -19.02 1.75 7.34
N TYR A 227 -17.94 1.09 6.94
CA TYR A 227 -16.63 1.35 7.50
C TYR A 227 -16.11 2.75 7.18
N TYR A 228 -15.96 3.11 5.92
CA TYR A 228 -15.28 4.35 5.57
C TYR A 228 -16.03 5.60 6.05
N LYS A 229 -17.36 5.57 6.10
CA LYS A 229 -18.17 6.67 6.60
C LYS A 229 -17.94 6.97 8.08
N TYR A 230 -17.62 5.92 8.84
CA TYR A 230 -17.48 6.04 10.30
C TYR A 230 -16.03 6.31 10.72
N TYR A 231 -15.06 5.71 10.03
CA TYR A 231 -13.70 5.62 10.53
C TYR A 231 -12.68 6.37 9.69
N SER A 232 -12.91 6.56 8.41
CA SER A 232 -11.91 7.15 7.51
C SER A 232 -12.18 8.63 7.27
N ASP A 233 -11.14 9.45 7.40
CA ASP A 233 -11.18 10.86 7.02
C ASP A 233 -10.71 11.06 5.59
N ILE A 234 -9.76 10.23 5.13
CA ILE A 234 -9.21 10.26 3.76
C ILE A 234 -9.11 8.82 3.27
N VAL A 235 -9.56 8.59 2.04
CA VAL A 235 -9.42 7.30 1.34
C VAL A 235 -8.57 7.50 0.09
N LEU A 236 -7.52 6.68 -0.05
CA LEU A 236 -6.65 6.62 -1.22
C LEU A 236 -6.77 5.24 -1.88
N VAL A 237 -7.05 5.23 -3.20
CA VAL A 237 -7.27 4.02 -4.00
C VAL A 237 -6.42 4.07 -5.24
#